data_f346f797426226da99faabb7167cbd17
#
_entry.id   f346f797426226da99faabb7167cbd17
#
_cell.length_a   1.000
_cell.length_b   1.000
_cell.length_c   1.000
_cell.angle_alpha   90.00
_cell.angle_beta   90.00
_cell.angle_gamma   90.00
#
_symmetry.space_group_name_H-M   'P 1'
#
loop_
_entity.id
_entity.type
_entity.pdbx_description
1 polymer ?
#
loop_
_entity_poly.entity_id
_entity_poly.type
_entity_poly.pdbx_seq_one_letter_code
_entity_poly.pdbx_strand_id
1 'polypeptide(L)'
;MRLSRRRNGFGPLDKAVAIVVPLVLIAVGVVVYLLLRPEDCPGGLGKHGGECVGVTESAFDGDEDLDGLIRAVADENARVERAWEDPEQGQAPMPYGRIALMMPFTSDEASAMTAAMIRRALAGAHAAQLKANSSGGPHYQLLLAPDGKDLDQWRPVVDDLTALVDDRRSPLVGVMGLPSSTPETRDAMKELSARRIATVGPVITSADMNAAYFFKTSPNNSMFVDALGHYLKRNPGDRKGFLVYDSRPDDVYSRNLHRLLQKKFGKAYGLRQRSASYLGSTGPAAGIPQRFQSAAQKICLTESDTVFFAGRDQDLPALVKRLSQESSCDRRSPVRILKVGIGLEPTLTTDELTGMLRETRTRIVAAASVTPAWWTPRGLPAKGAPAGLGGFLRVFHDLDERYGIGEKPLDDGYAIMYHDAFTLLSNAYDRSYSEANEKPGSDDRTPAPARTPTKDDVYNTLINAGIVERDGRLLCTNCLQGAAGTYAFEQSPETHQWPICKPIPVIEYPAQGRGGPGKTYRTFEDTFAYPCP
;
A
#
# COMPACT_ATOMS: atom_id res chain seq x y z
N MET A 1 -29.28 70.33 -60.40
CA MET A 1 -28.95 70.21 -58.99
C MET A 1 -27.98 69.05 -58.85
N ARG A 2 -26.65 69.28 -58.67
CA ARG A 2 -25.59 68.24 -58.53
C ARG A 2 -25.28 68.04 -57.06
N LEU A 3 -25.58 66.89 -56.53
CA LEU A 3 -25.24 66.50 -55.21
C LEU A 3 -23.75 66.01 -55.17
N SER A 4 -22.90 66.77 -54.49
CA SER A 4 -21.49 66.46 -54.21
C SER A 4 -21.41 65.38 -53.15
N ARG A 5 -20.88 64.18 -53.50
CA ARG A 5 -20.53 63.14 -52.59
C ARG A 5 -19.18 63.50 -51.93
N ARG A 6 -19.19 63.95 -50.67
CA ARG A 6 -17.99 64.04 -49.86
C ARG A 6 -17.49 62.60 -49.57
N ARG A 7 -16.33 62.24 -50.08
CA ARG A 7 -15.54 61.10 -49.64
C ARG A 7 -14.80 61.47 -48.36
N ASN A 8 -15.28 61.04 -47.20
CA ASN A 8 -14.50 61.07 -45.98
C ASN A 8 -13.39 60.02 -46.10
N GLY A 9 -12.17 60.44 -46.44
CA GLY A 9 -10.98 59.59 -46.33
C GLY A 9 -10.60 59.42 -44.89
N PHE A 10 -10.49 58.18 -44.41
CA PHE A 10 -9.92 57.85 -43.09
C PHE A 10 -8.50 58.42 -42.97
N GLY A 11 -8.24 59.23 -41.96
CA GLY A 11 -6.93 59.79 -41.64
C GLY A 11 -5.93 58.68 -41.28
N PRO A 12 -4.60 58.97 -41.33
CA PRO A 12 -3.58 57.97 -40.95
C PRO A 12 -3.74 57.47 -39.50
N LEU A 13 -4.27 58.29 -38.59
CA LEU A 13 -4.60 57.92 -37.20
C LEU A 13 -5.75 56.90 -37.15
N ASP A 14 -6.80 57.06 -37.94
CA ASP A 14 -7.94 56.12 -37.94
C ASP A 14 -7.54 54.74 -38.46
N LYS A 15 -6.59 54.69 -39.41
CA LYS A 15 -6.03 53.43 -39.94
C LYS A 15 -5.14 52.76 -38.91
N ALA A 16 -4.36 53.51 -38.14
CA ALA A 16 -3.53 52.98 -37.06
C ALA A 16 -4.40 52.40 -35.93
N VAL A 17 -5.46 53.10 -35.52
CA VAL A 17 -6.41 52.65 -34.49
C VAL A 17 -7.16 51.39 -34.97
N ALA A 18 -7.55 51.33 -36.25
CA ALA A 18 -8.25 50.14 -36.81
C ALA A 18 -7.37 48.87 -36.86
N ILE A 19 -6.06 48.98 -36.82
CA ILE A 19 -5.13 47.85 -36.80
C ILE A 19 -4.67 47.52 -35.37
N VAL A 20 -4.37 48.52 -34.55
CA VAL A 20 -3.81 48.35 -33.18
C VAL A 20 -4.88 47.81 -32.21
N VAL A 21 -6.12 48.30 -32.28
CA VAL A 21 -7.19 47.82 -31.38
C VAL A 21 -7.48 46.33 -31.51
N PRO A 22 -7.66 45.76 -32.73
CA PRO A 22 -7.87 44.29 -32.83
C PRO A 22 -6.64 43.49 -32.41
N LEU A 23 -5.42 43.96 -32.65
CA LEU A 23 -4.20 43.31 -32.17
C LEU A 23 -4.10 43.28 -30.64
N VAL A 24 -4.45 44.36 -29.97
CA VAL A 24 -4.52 44.43 -28.50
C VAL A 24 -5.62 43.49 -27.97
N LEU A 25 -6.78 43.46 -28.59
CA LEU A 25 -7.87 42.55 -28.21
C LEU A 25 -7.52 41.09 -28.42
N ILE A 26 -6.82 40.77 -29.49
CA ILE A 26 -6.28 39.39 -29.71
C ILE A 26 -5.22 39.06 -28.67
N ALA A 27 -4.29 39.97 -28.36
CA ALA A 27 -3.28 39.76 -27.34
C ALA A 27 -3.90 39.57 -25.95
N VAL A 28 -4.89 40.40 -25.58
CA VAL A 28 -5.65 40.24 -24.33
C VAL A 28 -6.42 38.93 -24.33
N GLY A 29 -7.08 38.58 -25.44
CA GLY A 29 -7.78 37.29 -25.58
C GLY A 29 -6.86 36.09 -25.42
N VAL A 30 -5.66 36.13 -25.98
CA VAL A 30 -4.63 35.09 -25.82
C VAL A 30 -4.12 35.04 -24.38
N VAL A 31 -3.85 36.18 -23.75
CA VAL A 31 -3.44 36.22 -22.33
C VAL A 31 -4.55 35.68 -21.42
N VAL A 32 -5.79 36.12 -21.63
CA VAL A 32 -6.95 35.58 -20.88
C VAL A 32 -7.15 34.09 -21.14
N TYR A 33 -7.01 33.63 -22.38
CA TYR A 33 -7.06 32.21 -22.72
C TYR A 33 -5.93 31.42 -22.03
N LEU A 34 -4.69 31.93 -22.00
CA LEU A 34 -3.56 31.30 -21.32
C LEU A 34 -3.72 31.32 -19.80
N LEU A 35 -4.32 32.37 -19.22
CA LEU A 35 -4.59 32.48 -17.77
C LEU A 35 -5.82 31.65 -17.34
N LEU A 36 -6.76 31.40 -18.25
CA LEU A 36 -7.96 30.59 -17.99
C LEU A 36 -7.84 29.17 -18.52
N ARG A 37 -6.72 28.83 -19.18
CA ARG A 37 -6.47 27.44 -19.56
C ARG A 37 -6.49 26.61 -18.27
N PRO A 38 -7.36 25.61 -18.13
CA PRO A 38 -7.20 24.64 -17.05
C PRO A 38 -5.77 24.09 -17.19
N GLU A 39 -5.02 24.09 -16.11
CA GLU A 39 -3.74 23.39 -16.06
C GLU A 39 -4.04 21.94 -16.44
N ASP A 40 -3.64 21.53 -17.64
CA ASP A 40 -3.82 20.18 -18.12
C ASP A 40 -2.93 19.28 -17.24
N CYS A 41 -3.51 18.25 -16.67
CA CYS A 41 -2.76 17.27 -15.89
C CYS A 41 -1.77 16.54 -16.81
N PRO A 42 -0.49 16.46 -16.43
CA PRO A 42 0.50 15.74 -17.24
C PRO A 42 0.20 14.23 -17.28
N GLY A 43 0.78 13.55 -18.26
CA GLY A 43 0.63 12.09 -18.39
C GLY A 43 -0.73 11.60 -18.83
N GLY A 44 -1.62 12.47 -19.32
CA GLY A 44 -2.97 12.10 -19.77
C GLY A 44 -3.98 11.95 -18.64
N LEU A 45 -3.62 12.35 -17.42
CA LEU A 45 -4.53 12.34 -16.27
C LEU A 45 -5.61 13.41 -16.41
N GLY A 46 -6.77 13.19 -15.78
CA GLY A 46 -7.87 14.15 -15.67
C GLY A 46 -7.83 14.98 -14.40
N LYS A 47 -8.35 16.22 -14.43
CA LYS A 47 -8.47 17.05 -13.23
C LYS A 47 -9.81 16.80 -12.54
N HIS A 48 -9.77 16.22 -11.34
CA HIS A 48 -10.94 15.95 -10.50
C HIS A 48 -10.69 16.41 -9.06
N GLY A 49 -11.65 17.12 -8.46
CA GLY A 49 -11.50 17.62 -7.10
C GLY A 49 -10.30 18.57 -6.89
N GLY A 50 -9.73 19.11 -7.98
CA GLY A 50 -8.52 19.94 -7.93
C GLY A 50 -7.21 19.15 -8.06
N GLU A 51 -7.26 17.82 -8.08
CA GLU A 51 -6.12 16.92 -8.21
C GLU A 51 -6.07 16.26 -9.60
N CYS A 52 -4.87 15.83 -10.01
CA CYS A 52 -4.67 15.04 -11.23
C CYS A 52 -4.86 13.56 -10.91
N VAL A 53 -5.93 12.96 -11.43
CA VAL A 53 -6.31 11.56 -11.19
C VAL A 53 -6.61 10.85 -12.49
N GLY A 54 -6.59 9.52 -12.46
CA GLY A 54 -6.80 8.68 -13.64
C GLY A 54 -5.78 7.56 -13.72
N VAL A 55 -5.48 7.07 -14.92
CA VAL A 55 -4.52 5.99 -15.14
C VAL A 55 -3.51 6.40 -16.21
N THR A 56 -2.22 6.24 -15.90
CA THR A 56 -1.15 6.61 -16.83
C THR A 56 0.00 5.59 -16.82
N GLU A 57 0.63 5.39 -17.96
CA GLU A 57 1.91 4.69 -18.12
C GLU A 57 3.10 5.65 -18.18
N SER A 58 2.82 6.95 -18.27
CA SER A 58 3.78 8.04 -18.45
C SER A 58 4.12 8.73 -17.13
N ALA A 59 5.20 9.51 -17.14
CA ALA A 59 5.55 10.34 -15.99
C ALA A 59 4.57 11.50 -15.81
N PHE A 60 4.34 11.87 -14.55
CA PHE A 60 3.54 13.01 -14.12
C PHE A 60 4.14 13.60 -12.82
N ASP A 61 3.64 14.76 -12.40
CA ASP A 61 4.12 15.41 -11.19
C ASP A 61 3.37 14.88 -9.96
N GLY A 62 4.13 14.23 -9.06
CA GLY A 62 3.67 13.81 -7.74
C GLY A 62 4.25 14.71 -6.64
N ASP A 63 4.31 14.21 -5.39
CA ASP A 63 5.15 14.84 -4.37
C ASP A 63 6.61 14.92 -4.84
N GLU A 64 7.33 16.01 -4.55
CA GLU A 64 8.66 16.33 -5.09
C GLU A 64 9.66 15.18 -4.99
N ASP A 65 9.60 14.43 -3.92
CA ASP A 65 10.43 13.26 -3.67
C ASP A 65 10.11 12.02 -4.54
N LEU A 66 9.02 12.01 -5.30
CA LEU A 66 8.57 10.88 -6.11
C LEU A 66 9.02 10.95 -7.57
N ASP A 67 9.35 12.13 -8.07
CA ASP A 67 9.63 12.39 -9.49
C ASP A 67 10.63 11.43 -10.13
N GLY A 68 11.70 11.09 -9.39
CA GLY A 68 12.71 10.17 -9.87
C GLY A 68 12.18 8.75 -10.07
N LEU A 69 11.36 8.27 -9.14
CA LEU A 69 10.74 6.94 -9.22
C LEU A 69 9.61 6.89 -10.24
N ILE A 70 8.78 7.94 -10.35
CA ILE A 70 7.72 8.02 -11.36
C ILE A 70 8.33 7.96 -12.76
N ARG A 71 9.40 8.72 -13.01
CA ARG A 71 10.15 8.67 -14.28
C ARG A 71 10.75 7.29 -14.54
N ALA A 72 11.34 6.64 -13.52
CA ALA A 72 11.90 5.31 -13.66
C ALA A 72 10.85 4.26 -14.06
N VAL A 73 9.65 4.34 -13.49
CA VAL A 73 8.51 3.50 -13.88
C VAL A 73 8.10 3.77 -15.33
N ALA A 74 7.97 5.04 -15.74
CA ALA A 74 7.62 5.41 -17.11
C ALA A 74 8.68 4.94 -18.13
N ASP A 75 9.97 5.06 -17.81
CA ASP A 75 11.07 4.59 -18.65
C ASP A 75 11.03 3.07 -18.84
N GLU A 76 10.74 2.33 -17.77
CA GLU A 76 10.58 0.86 -17.83
C GLU A 76 9.33 0.47 -18.63
N ASN A 77 8.20 1.18 -18.46
CA ASN A 77 6.99 0.98 -19.25
C ASN A 77 7.26 1.18 -20.74
N ALA A 78 7.97 2.26 -21.11
CA ALA A 78 8.38 2.53 -22.49
C ALA A 78 9.37 1.49 -23.04
N ARG A 79 10.24 0.92 -22.18
CA ARG A 79 11.13 -0.19 -22.56
C ARG A 79 10.34 -1.44 -22.92
N VAL A 80 9.35 -1.79 -22.10
CA VAL A 80 8.46 -2.94 -22.32
C VAL A 80 7.69 -2.79 -23.64
N GLU A 81 7.14 -1.62 -23.91
CA GLU A 81 6.41 -1.35 -25.15
C GLU A 81 7.31 -1.44 -26.39
N ARG A 82 8.50 -0.83 -26.34
CA ARG A 82 9.48 -0.94 -27.43
C ARG A 82 9.89 -2.39 -27.71
N ALA A 83 10.10 -3.20 -26.68
CA ALA A 83 10.45 -4.62 -26.85
C ALA A 83 9.34 -5.44 -27.54
N TRP A 84 8.08 -5.00 -27.42
CA TRP A 84 6.96 -5.57 -28.15
C TRP A 84 6.92 -5.06 -29.60
N GLU A 85 7.10 -3.76 -29.84
CA GLU A 85 6.93 -3.13 -31.16
C GLU A 85 8.10 -3.41 -32.12
N ASP A 86 9.31 -3.46 -31.59
CA ASP A 86 10.55 -3.69 -32.35
C ASP A 86 11.39 -4.79 -31.67
N PRO A 87 10.94 -6.04 -31.72
CA PRO A 87 11.67 -7.16 -31.12
C PRO A 87 13.01 -7.36 -31.82
N GLU A 88 14.03 -7.79 -31.06
CA GLU A 88 15.34 -8.12 -31.61
C GLU A 88 15.22 -9.12 -32.76
N GLN A 89 16.08 -8.99 -33.79
CA GLN A 89 16.00 -9.79 -35.01
C GLN A 89 15.97 -11.28 -34.71
N GLY A 90 14.87 -11.92 -35.16
CA GLY A 90 14.65 -13.35 -34.98
C GLY A 90 13.94 -13.76 -33.69
N GLN A 91 13.56 -12.81 -32.85
CA GLN A 91 12.71 -13.07 -31.68
C GLN A 91 11.24 -12.76 -31.99
N ALA A 92 10.34 -13.56 -31.42
CA ALA A 92 8.90 -13.25 -31.45
C ALA A 92 8.63 -12.11 -30.46
N PRO A 93 7.67 -11.18 -30.76
CA PRO A 93 7.26 -10.16 -29.81
C PRO A 93 6.84 -10.81 -28.47
N MET A 94 7.43 -10.33 -27.37
CA MET A 94 7.07 -10.84 -26.04
C MET A 94 5.80 -10.15 -25.57
N PRO A 95 4.71 -10.90 -25.29
CA PRO A 95 3.49 -10.30 -24.77
C PRO A 95 3.74 -9.64 -23.42
N TYR A 96 3.03 -8.55 -23.15
CA TYR A 96 3.10 -7.90 -21.85
C TYR A 96 1.72 -7.66 -21.26
N GLY A 97 1.66 -7.68 -19.93
CA GLY A 97 0.47 -7.35 -19.15
C GLY A 97 0.62 -6.01 -18.44
N ARG A 98 -0.50 -5.38 -18.10
CA ARG A 98 -0.55 -4.15 -17.31
C ARG A 98 -1.02 -4.45 -15.89
N ILE A 99 -0.26 -4.00 -14.89
CA ILE A 99 -0.63 -4.03 -13.48
C ILE A 99 -0.75 -2.60 -13.01
N ALA A 100 -1.91 -2.20 -12.47
CA ALA A 100 -2.13 -0.85 -12.03
C ALA A 100 -1.87 -0.69 -10.52
N LEU A 101 -1.14 0.36 -10.15
CA LEU A 101 -0.91 0.80 -8.78
C LEU A 101 -1.86 1.95 -8.46
N MET A 102 -2.98 1.63 -7.78
CA MET A 102 -4.00 2.60 -7.39
C MET A 102 -3.74 3.06 -5.95
N MET A 103 -3.26 4.28 -5.80
CA MET A 103 -2.95 4.92 -4.53
C MET A 103 -2.72 6.43 -4.72
N PRO A 104 -2.67 7.24 -3.63
CA PRO A 104 -2.22 8.62 -3.69
C PRO A 104 -0.77 8.73 -4.21
N PHE A 105 -0.48 9.80 -4.95
CA PHE A 105 0.88 10.22 -5.32
C PHE A 105 1.19 11.63 -4.81
N THR A 106 0.25 12.21 -4.09
CA THR A 106 0.38 13.47 -3.34
C THR A 106 -0.12 13.25 -1.91
N SER A 107 0.43 14.00 -0.96
CA SER A 107 0.06 13.89 0.45
C SER A 107 0.14 15.24 1.18
N ASP A 108 -0.58 15.33 2.28
CA ASP A 108 -0.45 16.41 3.26
C ASP A 108 -0.45 15.83 4.70
N GLU A 109 -0.46 16.70 5.70
CA GLU A 109 -0.42 16.29 7.11
C GLU A 109 -1.63 15.44 7.54
N ALA A 110 -2.75 15.54 6.83
CA ALA A 110 -4.00 14.83 7.12
C ALA A 110 -4.19 13.57 6.27
N SER A 111 -3.38 13.35 5.24
CA SER A 111 -3.52 12.22 4.32
C SER A 111 -3.34 10.87 5.01
N ALA A 112 -4.03 9.87 4.50
CA ALA A 112 -3.96 8.50 5.01
C ALA A 112 -2.58 7.84 4.78
N MET A 113 -1.86 8.27 3.76
CA MET A 113 -0.46 7.92 3.50
C MET A 113 0.42 9.17 3.61
N THR A 114 1.57 9.02 4.24
CA THR A 114 2.63 10.04 4.21
C THR A 114 3.43 9.94 2.89
N ALA A 115 4.10 11.02 2.48
CA ALA A 115 5.01 11.01 1.32
C ALA A 115 6.04 9.86 1.41
N ALA A 116 6.57 9.59 2.60
CA ALA A 116 7.51 8.49 2.82
C ALA A 116 6.88 7.09 2.59
N MET A 117 5.63 6.88 2.99
CA MET A 117 4.90 5.62 2.72
C MET A 117 4.64 5.45 1.23
N ILE A 118 4.22 6.53 0.54
CA ILE A 118 4.00 6.54 -0.91
C ILE A 118 5.29 6.18 -1.65
N ARG A 119 6.41 6.83 -1.29
CA ARG A 119 7.72 6.57 -1.89
C ARG A 119 8.14 5.11 -1.74
N ARG A 120 8.02 4.53 -0.54
CA ARG A 120 8.35 3.12 -0.26
C ARG A 120 7.44 2.16 -1.00
N ALA A 121 6.15 2.45 -1.08
CA ALA A 121 5.17 1.67 -1.82
C ALA A 121 5.51 1.63 -3.31
N LEU A 122 5.77 2.80 -3.93
CA LEU A 122 6.17 2.90 -5.33
C LEU A 122 7.49 2.20 -5.62
N ALA A 123 8.51 2.40 -4.76
CA ALA A 123 9.80 1.73 -4.90
C ALA A 123 9.67 0.19 -4.81
N GLY A 124 8.84 -0.31 -3.90
CA GLY A 124 8.55 -1.74 -3.75
C GLY A 124 7.86 -2.33 -4.98
N ALA A 125 6.86 -1.64 -5.51
CA ALA A 125 6.14 -2.04 -6.73
C ALA A 125 7.08 -2.04 -7.95
N HIS A 126 7.88 -0.98 -8.11
CA HIS A 126 8.85 -0.88 -9.22
C HIS A 126 9.96 -1.94 -9.12
N ALA A 127 10.45 -2.25 -7.91
CA ALA A 127 11.39 -3.35 -7.71
C ALA A 127 10.83 -4.69 -8.19
N ALA A 128 9.54 -4.94 -7.96
CA ALA A 128 8.87 -6.14 -8.45
C ALA A 128 8.71 -6.13 -9.98
N GLN A 129 8.37 -4.99 -10.58
CA GLN A 129 8.31 -4.80 -12.03
C GLN A 129 9.66 -5.13 -12.69
N LEU A 130 10.74 -4.51 -12.21
CA LEU A 130 12.09 -4.75 -12.73
C LEU A 130 12.50 -6.22 -12.63
N LYS A 131 12.20 -6.86 -11.48
CA LYS A 131 12.49 -8.26 -11.26
C LYS A 131 11.69 -9.17 -12.21
N ALA A 132 10.40 -8.91 -12.40
CA ALA A 132 9.56 -9.67 -13.31
C ALA A 132 10.05 -9.53 -14.75
N ASN A 133 10.34 -8.31 -15.19
CA ASN A 133 10.81 -8.00 -16.54
C ASN A 133 12.23 -8.47 -16.83
N SER A 134 13.02 -8.84 -15.81
CA SER A 134 14.32 -9.48 -15.98
C SER A 134 14.25 -10.99 -16.16
N SER A 135 13.06 -11.59 -16.01
CA SER A 135 12.81 -13.02 -16.25
C SER A 135 12.58 -13.28 -17.75
N GLY A 136 12.71 -14.52 -18.18
CA GLY A 136 12.45 -14.93 -19.58
C GLY A 136 10.95 -15.10 -19.92
N GLY A 137 10.03 -14.64 -19.06
CA GLY A 137 8.58 -14.72 -19.22
C GLY A 137 7.96 -13.44 -19.80
N PRO A 138 6.62 -13.33 -19.80
CA PRO A 138 5.91 -12.12 -20.16
C PRO A 138 6.44 -10.88 -19.42
N HIS A 139 6.39 -9.71 -20.07
CA HIS A 139 6.78 -8.45 -19.46
C HIS A 139 5.58 -7.72 -18.84
N TYR A 140 5.84 -6.70 -18.03
CA TYR A 140 4.80 -5.96 -17.32
C TYR A 140 5.06 -4.46 -17.34
N GLN A 141 4.02 -3.70 -17.69
CA GLN A 141 3.94 -2.28 -17.38
C GLN A 141 3.33 -2.09 -15.99
N LEU A 142 3.88 -1.18 -15.20
CA LEU A 142 3.29 -0.69 -13.96
C LEU A 142 2.56 0.62 -14.26
N LEU A 143 1.23 0.55 -14.40
CA LEU A 143 0.41 1.76 -14.57
C LEU A 143 0.30 2.48 -13.23
N LEU A 144 0.47 3.79 -13.23
CA LEU A 144 0.26 4.64 -12.07
C LEU A 144 -1.17 5.18 -12.10
N ALA A 145 -1.90 4.98 -11.02
CA ALA A 145 -3.33 5.27 -10.94
C ALA A 145 -3.65 6.13 -9.71
N PRO A 146 -3.28 7.45 -9.74
CA PRO A 146 -3.60 8.38 -8.67
C PRO A 146 -5.10 8.51 -8.46
N ASP A 147 -5.56 8.30 -7.21
CA ASP A 147 -6.97 8.34 -6.80
C ASP A 147 -7.28 9.47 -5.80
N GLY A 148 -6.39 10.49 -5.77
CA GLY A 148 -6.47 11.64 -4.88
C GLY A 148 -5.86 11.37 -3.50
N LYS A 149 -5.35 12.43 -2.85
CA LYS A 149 -4.64 12.35 -1.55
C LYS A 149 -5.51 11.80 -0.41
N ASP A 150 -6.83 11.96 -0.52
CA ASP A 150 -7.83 11.51 0.44
C ASP A 150 -8.54 10.20 0.00
N LEU A 151 -8.10 9.57 -1.12
CA LEU A 151 -8.66 8.33 -1.71
C LEU A 151 -10.10 8.49 -2.22
N ASP A 152 -10.61 9.69 -2.39
CA ASP A 152 -12.02 9.98 -2.69
C ASP A 152 -12.32 10.13 -4.19
N GLN A 153 -11.26 10.25 -5.02
CA GLN A 153 -11.37 10.41 -6.47
C GLN A 153 -11.27 9.06 -7.23
N TRP A 154 -11.63 7.97 -6.60
CA TRP A 154 -11.45 6.61 -7.13
C TRP A 154 -12.34 6.27 -8.35
N ARG A 155 -13.51 6.94 -8.51
CA ARG A 155 -14.48 6.57 -9.57
C ARG A 155 -13.93 6.71 -10.99
N PRO A 156 -13.40 7.88 -11.41
CA PRO A 156 -12.80 8.00 -12.73
C PRO A 156 -11.65 7.01 -12.94
N VAL A 157 -10.84 6.75 -11.91
CA VAL A 157 -9.74 5.79 -11.98
C VAL A 157 -10.24 4.37 -12.28
N VAL A 158 -11.30 3.93 -11.60
CA VAL A 158 -11.90 2.60 -11.84
C VAL A 158 -12.53 2.52 -13.24
N ASP A 159 -13.11 3.61 -13.75
CA ASP A 159 -13.66 3.65 -15.11
C ASP A 159 -12.54 3.52 -16.16
N ASP A 160 -11.44 4.24 -16.00
CA ASP A 160 -10.24 4.16 -16.86
C ASP A 160 -9.64 2.74 -16.83
N LEU A 161 -9.45 2.15 -15.63
CA LEU A 161 -8.96 0.79 -15.47
C LEU A 161 -9.85 -0.24 -16.19
N THR A 162 -11.15 -0.06 -16.11
CA THR A 162 -12.12 -0.95 -16.76
C THR A 162 -11.99 -0.94 -18.29
N ALA A 163 -11.68 0.20 -18.87
CA ALA A 163 -11.48 0.32 -20.32
C ALA A 163 -10.26 -0.47 -20.83
N LEU A 164 -9.28 -0.77 -19.96
CA LEU A 164 -8.06 -1.50 -20.29
C LEU A 164 -8.20 -3.03 -20.19
N VAL A 165 -9.29 -3.53 -19.62
CA VAL A 165 -9.45 -4.97 -19.30
C VAL A 165 -9.47 -5.86 -20.54
N ASP A 166 -10.15 -5.40 -21.60
CA ASP A 166 -10.37 -6.17 -22.83
C ASP A 166 -9.35 -5.85 -23.93
N ASP A 167 -8.28 -5.13 -23.61
CA ASP A 167 -7.17 -4.91 -24.54
C ASP A 167 -6.48 -6.25 -24.84
N ARG A 168 -6.56 -6.68 -26.10
CA ARG A 168 -5.99 -7.96 -26.53
C ARG A 168 -4.46 -7.95 -26.63
N ARG A 169 -3.87 -6.78 -26.78
CA ARG A 169 -2.42 -6.60 -26.92
C ARG A 169 -1.74 -6.62 -25.57
N SER A 170 -2.26 -5.85 -24.63
CA SER A 170 -1.70 -5.62 -23.31
C SER A 170 -2.81 -5.49 -22.26
N PRO A 171 -3.46 -6.60 -21.89
CA PRO A 171 -4.61 -6.56 -21.00
C PRO A 171 -4.23 -6.04 -19.61
N LEU A 172 -5.19 -5.42 -18.92
CA LEU A 172 -5.08 -5.17 -17.50
C LEU A 172 -5.12 -6.53 -16.76
N VAL A 173 -4.00 -6.93 -16.18
CA VAL A 173 -3.82 -8.16 -15.40
C VAL A 173 -4.56 -8.08 -14.07
N GLY A 174 -4.47 -6.93 -13.42
CA GLY A 174 -5.10 -6.65 -12.15
C GLY A 174 -4.68 -5.31 -11.57
N VAL A 175 -5.24 -4.99 -10.41
CA VAL A 175 -5.00 -3.76 -9.68
C VAL A 175 -4.33 -4.08 -8.35
N MET A 176 -3.37 -3.28 -7.92
CA MET A 176 -2.79 -3.34 -6.58
C MET A 176 -2.84 -1.97 -5.91
N GLY A 177 -2.77 -1.93 -4.59
CA GLY A 177 -2.81 -0.68 -3.85
C GLY A 177 -4.00 -0.61 -2.91
N LEU A 178 -4.83 0.44 -3.01
CA LEU A 178 -5.93 0.68 -2.07
C LEU A 178 -5.39 0.72 -0.62
N PRO A 179 -4.58 1.72 -0.27
CA PRO A 179 -3.60 1.65 0.83
C PRO A 179 -4.17 1.76 2.23
N SER A 180 -5.44 2.06 2.39
CA SER A 180 -6.01 2.35 3.70
C SER A 180 -7.41 1.79 3.86
N SER A 181 -7.75 1.29 5.05
CA SER A 181 -9.10 0.81 5.35
C SER A 181 -10.03 1.99 5.66
N THR A 182 -10.57 2.61 4.61
CA THR A 182 -11.52 3.72 4.65
C THR A 182 -12.83 3.34 3.95
N PRO A 183 -13.92 4.13 4.10
CA PRO A 183 -15.15 3.95 3.32
C PRO A 183 -14.91 4.05 1.80
N GLU A 184 -14.10 5.02 1.35
CA GLU A 184 -13.76 5.29 -0.05
C GLU A 184 -13.05 4.07 -0.67
N THR A 185 -12.01 3.57 0.00
CA THR A 185 -11.32 2.34 -0.41
C THR A 185 -12.25 1.14 -0.47
N ARG A 186 -13.18 1.01 0.47
CA ARG A 186 -14.17 -0.08 0.46
C ARG A 186 -15.10 0.01 -0.75
N ASP A 187 -15.51 1.22 -1.13
CA ASP A 187 -16.38 1.42 -2.28
C ASP A 187 -15.62 1.16 -3.59
N ALA A 188 -14.37 1.64 -3.72
CA ALA A 188 -13.50 1.34 -4.86
C ALA A 188 -13.25 -0.17 -5.01
N MET A 189 -12.92 -0.86 -3.92
CA MET A 189 -12.73 -2.30 -3.88
C MET A 189 -13.96 -3.09 -4.35
N LYS A 190 -15.16 -2.68 -3.92
CA LYS A 190 -16.41 -3.31 -4.33
C LYS A 190 -16.70 -3.09 -5.81
N GLU A 191 -16.43 -1.90 -6.32
CA GLU A 191 -16.64 -1.57 -7.73
C GLU A 191 -15.67 -2.36 -8.62
N LEU A 192 -14.38 -2.43 -8.29
CA LEU A 192 -13.41 -3.28 -8.98
C LEU A 192 -13.83 -4.75 -8.96
N SER A 193 -14.32 -5.24 -7.82
CA SER A 193 -14.84 -6.61 -7.68
C SER A 193 -16.09 -6.86 -8.53
N ALA A 194 -17.01 -5.90 -8.61
CA ALA A 194 -18.20 -6.00 -9.46
C ALA A 194 -17.84 -6.10 -10.95
N ARG A 195 -16.75 -5.46 -11.36
CA ARG A 195 -16.17 -5.52 -12.72
C ARG A 195 -15.27 -6.74 -12.94
N ARG A 196 -15.16 -7.63 -11.94
CA ARG A 196 -14.37 -8.86 -11.98
C ARG A 196 -12.88 -8.59 -12.24
N ILE A 197 -12.34 -7.53 -11.67
CA ILE A 197 -10.92 -7.18 -11.75
C ILE A 197 -10.23 -7.70 -10.50
N ALA A 198 -9.28 -8.63 -10.67
CA ALA A 198 -8.46 -9.12 -9.57
C ALA A 198 -7.67 -7.98 -8.94
N THR A 199 -7.87 -7.77 -7.65
CA THR A 199 -7.26 -6.64 -6.93
C THR A 199 -6.50 -7.17 -5.72
N VAL A 200 -5.30 -6.65 -5.47
CA VAL A 200 -4.46 -7.02 -4.33
C VAL A 200 -4.24 -5.82 -3.41
N GLY A 201 -4.78 -5.89 -2.19
CA GLY A 201 -4.56 -4.89 -1.13
C GLY A 201 -3.33 -5.24 -0.31
N PRO A 202 -2.19 -4.53 -0.47
CA PRO A 202 -0.94 -4.88 0.19
C PRO A 202 -0.97 -4.66 1.70
N VAL A 203 -1.65 -3.61 2.17
CA VAL A 203 -1.60 -3.14 3.56
C VAL A 203 -2.99 -3.04 4.21
N ILE A 204 -4.01 -3.63 3.58
CA ILE A 204 -5.35 -3.70 4.15
C ILE A 204 -5.38 -4.74 5.27
N THR A 205 -5.81 -4.33 6.46
CA THR A 205 -5.85 -5.19 7.66
C THR A 205 -7.21 -5.24 8.35
N SER A 206 -8.15 -4.34 8.04
CA SER A 206 -9.49 -4.40 8.61
C SER A 206 -10.26 -5.59 8.07
N ALA A 207 -10.81 -6.43 8.95
CA ALA A 207 -11.61 -7.59 8.57
C ALA A 207 -12.93 -7.23 7.85
N ASP A 208 -13.32 -5.96 7.90
CA ASP A 208 -14.54 -5.45 7.24
C ASP A 208 -14.29 -5.12 5.74
N MET A 209 -13.06 -5.26 5.26
CA MET A 209 -12.65 -4.96 3.88
C MET A 209 -12.65 -6.24 3.04
N ASN A 210 -13.83 -6.66 2.57
CA ASN A 210 -14.00 -7.89 1.81
C ASN A 210 -14.76 -7.68 0.51
N ALA A 211 -14.27 -8.30 -0.57
CA ALA A 211 -14.96 -8.44 -1.85
C ALA A 211 -14.43 -9.68 -2.59
N ALA A 212 -15.21 -10.25 -3.52
CA ALA A 212 -14.90 -11.54 -4.15
C ALA A 212 -13.57 -11.55 -4.94
N TYR A 213 -13.21 -10.43 -5.56
CA TYR A 213 -12.00 -10.29 -6.37
C TYR A 213 -10.88 -9.53 -5.63
N PHE A 214 -10.96 -9.44 -4.29
CA PHE A 214 -10.03 -8.66 -3.47
C PHE A 214 -9.16 -9.54 -2.58
N PHE A 215 -7.91 -9.74 -2.95
CA PHE A 215 -6.90 -10.49 -2.22
C PHE A 215 -6.07 -9.57 -1.31
N LYS A 216 -5.49 -10.10 -0.25
CA LYS A 216 -4.68 -9.32 0.70
C LYS A 216 -3.34 -10.03 0.90
N THR A 217 -2.26 -9.27 0.95
CA THR A 217 -0.94 -9.82 1.33
C THR A 217 -0.67 -9.71 2.82
N SER A 218 -1.41 -8.86 3.53
CA SER A 218 -1.30 -8.67 4.98
C SER A 218 -2.28 -9.57 5.74
N PRO A 219 -1.93 -10.04 6.94
CA PRO A 219 -2.89 -10.57 7.92
C PRO A 219 -3.95 -9.52 8.30
N ASN A 220 -5.12 -9.96 8.72
CA ASN A 220 -6.12 -9.04 9.26
C ASN A 220 -5.91 -8.71 10.73
N ASN A 221 -6.60 -7.67 11.21
CA ASN A 221 -6.50 -7.21 12.60
C ASN A 221 -6.82 -8.31 13.62
N SER A 222 -7.73 -9.26 13.33
CA SER A 222 -8.03 -10.36 14.24
C SER A 222 -6.81 -11.27 14.42
N MET A 223 -6.13 -11.62 13.33
CA MET A 223 -4.93 -12.48 13.34
C MET A 223 -3.77 -11.80 14.08
N PHE A 224 -3.58 -10.50 13.90
CA PHE A 224 -2.62 -9.73 14.68
C PHE A 224 -2.96 -9.70 16.18
N VAL A 225 -4.22 -9.50 16.53
CA VAL A 225 -4.71 -9.52 17.92
C VAL A 225 -4.53 -10.91 18.54
N ASP A 226 -4.69 -11.99 17.75
CA ASP A 226 -4.40 -13.35 18.20
C ASP A 226 -2.91 -13.54 18.48
N ALA A 227 -2.02 -13.07 17.60
CA ALA A 227 -0.57 -13.08 17.84
C ALA A 227 -0.18 -12.31 19.11
N LEU A 228 -0.76 -11.13 19.38
CA LEU A 228 -0.61 -10.42 20.64
C LEU A 228 -1.13 -11.24 21.83
N GLY A 229 -2.25 -11.97 21.67
CA GLY A 229 -2.77 -12.87 22.70
C GLY A 229 -1.80 -13.99 23.06
N HIS A 230 -1.16 -14.57 22.09
CA HIS A 230 -0.10 -15.57 22.29
C HIS A 230 1.14 -14.96 22.96
N TYR A 231 1.53 -13.74 22.58
CA TYR A 231 2.61 -13.02 23.25
C TYR A 231 2.28 -12.78 24.73
N LEU A 232 1.08 -12.28 25.04
CA LEU A 232 0.63 -11.96 26.40
C LEU A 232 0.46 -13.20 27.28
N LYS A 233 0.14 -14.38 26.73
CA LYS A 233 0.11 -15.63 27.49
C LYS A 233 1.50 -16.01 28.03
N ARG A 234 2.57 -15.67 27.30
CA ARG A 234 3.96 -15.94 27.72
C ARG A 234 4.57 -14.81 28.54
N ASN A 235 4.03 -13.60 28.37
CA ASN A 235 4.47 -12.39 29.06
C ASN A 235 3.28 -11.73 29.76
N PRO A 236 2.69 -12.37 30.81
CA PRO A 236 1.38 -11.94 31.33
C PRO A 236 1.37 -10.55 31.98
N GLY A 237 2.48 -10.12 32.63
CA GLY A 237 2.50 -8.90 33.44
C GLY A 237 1.49 -8.94 34.59
N ASP A 238 1.14 -7.79 35.15
CA ASP A 238 0.14 -7.64 36.20
C ASP A 238 -1.31 -7.61 35.68
N ARG A 239 -1.47 -7.65 34.36
CA ARG A 239 -2.77 -7.56 33.68
C ARG A 239 -3.58 -6.30 33.99
N LYS A 240 -2.90 -5.21 34.33
CA LYS A 240 -3.51 -3.90 34.48
C LYS A 240 -3.52 -3.20 33.12
N GLY A 241 -4.57 -3.47 32.32
CA GLY A 241 -4.68 -2.94 30.96
C GLY A 241 -5.28 -1.54 30.89
N PHE A 242 -4.95 -0.80 29.85
CA PHE A 242 -5.58 0.46 29.46
C PHE A 242 -5.75 0.48 27.94
N LEU A 243 -6.90 0.92 27.43
CA LEU A 243 -7.16 1.03 25.99
C LEU A 243 -7.18 2.49 25.56
N VAL A 244 -6.28 2.83 24.64
CA VAL A 244 -6.27 4.11 23.93
C VAL A 244 -6.77 3.87 22.52
N TYR A 245 -7.80 4.60 22.09
CA TYR A 245 -8.40 4.37 20.78
C TYR A 245 -8.82 5.64 20.06
N ASP A 246 -8.67 5.62 18.74
CA ASP A 246 -9.19 6.66 17.86
C ASP A 246 -10.71 6.53 17.75
N SER A 247 -11.43 7.64 18.01
CA SER A 247 -12.89 7.68 18.03
C SER A 247 -13.51 8.18 16.73
N ARG A 248 -12.71 8.44 15.69
CA ARG A 248 -13.25 8.89 14.40
C ARG A 248 -14.14 7.82 13.77
N PRO A 249 -15.34 8.18 13.30
CA PRO A 249 -16.29 7.22 12.73
C PRO A 249 -15.82 6.67 11.37
N ASP A 250 -15.02 7.43 10.63
CA ASP A 250 -14.61 7.11 9.26
C ASP A 250 -13.31 6.27 9.19
N ASP A 251 -12.57 6.17 10.29
CA ASP A 251 -11.42 5.26 10.35
C ASP A 251 -11.86 3.82 10.60
N VAL A 252 -12.11 3.09 9.51
CA VAL A 252 -12.55 1.68 9.55
C VAL A 252 -11.53 0.79 10.26
N TYR A 253 -10.21 1.05 10.04
CA TYR A 253 -9.11 0.33 10.67
C TYR A 253 -9.15 0.43 12.20
N SER A 254 -9.09 1.65 12.74
CA SER A 254 -9.02 1.88 14.18
C SER A 254 -10.28 1.37 14.89
N ARG A 255 -11.43 1.57 14.28
CA ARG A 255 -12.72 1.10 14.80
C ARG A 255 -12.82 -0.44 14.83
N ASN A 256 -12.34 -1.12 13.77
CA ASN A 256 -12.28 -2.57 13.74
C ASN A 256 -11.33 -3.09 14.82
N LEU A 257 -10.14 -2.52 14.93
CA LEU A 257 -9.12 -2.91 15.92
C LEU A 257 -9.61 -2.68 17.35
N HIS A 258 -10.24 -1.54 17.64
CA HIS A 258 -10.86 -1.25 18.95
C HIS A 258 -11.83 -2.36 19.37
N ARG A 259 -12.76 -2.75 18.50
CA ARG A 259 -13.73 -3.84 18.78
C ARG A 259 -13.04 -5.17 19.07
N LEU A 260 -12.00 -5.52 18.31
CA LEU A 260 -11.25 -6.77 18.48
C LEU A 260 -10.47 -6.81 19.78
N LEU A 261 -9.79 -5.72 20.17
CA LEU A 261 -9.07 -5.60 21.43
C LEU A 261 -10.03 -5.70 22.63
N GLN A 262 -11.17 -5.00 22.57
CA GLN A 262 -12.22 -5.10 23.59
C GLN A 262 -12.77 -6.53 23.71
N LYS A 263 -13.04 -7.20 22.59
CA LYS A 263 -13.54 -8.57 22.56
C LYS A 263 -12.54 -9.54 23.19
N LYS A 264 -11.27 -9.46 22.78
CA LYS A 264 -10.22 -10.41 23.17
C LYS A 264 -9.70 -10.19 24.61
N PHE A 265 -9.46 -8.94 24.98
CA PHE A 265 -8.75 -8.57 26.21
C PHE A 265 -9.59 -7.80 27.22
N GLY A 266 -10.79 -7.37 26.85
CA GLY A 266 -11.66 -6.49 27.65
C GLY A 266 -11.90 -6.97 29.08
N LYS A 267 -12.17 -8.26 29.29
CA LYS A 267 -12.39 -8.85 30.61
C LYS A 267 -11.07 -9.08 31.35
N ALA A 268 -10.08 -9.68 30.69
CA ALA A 268 -8.83 -10.10 31.32
C ALA A 268 -7.94 -8.92 31.76
N TYR A 269 -8.04 -7.78 31.08
CA TYR A 269 -7.25 -6.58 31.31
C TYR A 269 -8.08 -5.38 31.80
N GLY A 270 -9.38 -5.54 32.01
CA GLY A 270 -10.26 -4.50 32.53
C GLY A 270 -10.48 -3.29 31.58
N LEU A 271 -10.41 -3.51 30.25
CA LEU A 271 -10.39 -2.41 29.28
C LEU A 271 -11.70 -1.62 29.18
N ARG A 272 -12.83 -2.20 29.64
CA ARG A 272 -14.12 -1.50 29.61
C ARG A 272 -14.18 -0.28 30.53
N GLN A 273 -13.52 -0.36 31.68
CA GLN A 273 -13.45 0.72 32.67
C GLN A 273 -12.19 1.57 32.50
N ARG A 274 -11.17 1.04 31.86
CA ARG A 274 -9.87 1.68 31.67
C ARG A 274 -9.62 1.93 30.19
N SER A 275 -10.19 3.03 29.71
CA SER A 275 -10.03 3.46 28.32
C SER A 275 -10.09 4.98 28.18
N ALA A 276 -9.50 5.48 27.12
CA ALA A 276 -9.60 6.85 26.67
C ALA A 276 -9.63 6.91 25.14
N SER A 277 -10.49 7.77 24.62
CA SER A 277 -10.55 8.08 23.21
C SER A 277 -9.71 9.30 22.87
N TYR A 278 -9.29 9.39 21.61
CA TYR A 278 -8.68 10.58 21.01
C TYR A 278 -9.18 10.74 19.58
N LEU A 279 -8.88 11.87 18.95
CA LEU A 279 -9.10 12.09 17.52
C LEU A 279 -7.75 11.93 16.79
N GLY A 280 -7.68 11.02 15.84
CA GLY A 280 -6.47 10.75 15.07
C GLY A 280 -6.02 11.92 14.19
N SER A 281 -4.78 11.88 13.69
CA SER A 281 -4.17 12.95 12.90
C SER A 281 -4.55 12.91 11.43
N THR A 282 -5.06 11.79 10.92
CA THR A 282 -5.39 11.64 9.51
C THR A 282 -6.85 11.98 9.21
N GLY A 283 -7.11 12.54 8.01
CA GLY A 283 -8.43 12.93 7.54
C GLY A 283 -8.87 14.34 7.98
N PRO A 284 -10.01 14.83 7.47
CA PRO A 284 -10.46 16.20 7.65
C PRO A 284 -10.77 16.61 9.11
N ALA A 285 -10.92 15.63 10.01
CA ALA A 285 -11.14 15.86 11.43
C ALA A 285 -9.87 15.70 12.28
N ALA A 286 -8.70 16.05 11.74
CA ALA A 286 -7.43 15.94 12.43
C ALA A 286 -7.45 16.62 13.80
N GLY A 287 -6.99 15.90 14.83
CA GLY A 287 -6.97 16.40 16.20
C GLY A 287 -5.75 17.28 16.51
N ILE A 288 -5.81 17.95 17.64
CA ILE A 288 -4.74 18.84 18.15
C ILE A 288 -3.69 18.09 18.99
N PRO A 289 -2.45 18.63 19.13
CA PRO A 289 -1.33 17.95 19.83
C PRO A 289 -1.58 17.51 21.28
N GLN A 290 -2.55 18.11 21.98
CA GLN A 290 -2.85 17.79 23.39
C GLN A 290 -3.78 16.58 23.59
N ARG A 291 -4.13 15.91 22.52
CA ARG A 291 -5.12 14.80 22.47
C ARG A 291 -4.86 13.64 23.45
N PHE A 292 -3.60 13.40 23.81
CA PHE A 292 -3.23 12.29 24.69
C PHE A 292 -3.04 12.67 26.16
N GLN A 293 -3.25 13.92 26.57
CA GLN A 293 -3.07 14.34 27.97
C GLN A 293 -3.91 13.52 28.95
N SER A 294 -5.20 13.42 28.71
CA SER A 294 -6.11 12.65 29.57
C SER A 294 -5.79 11.14 29.55
N ALA A 295 -5.38 10.60 28.40
CA ALA A 295 -5.00 9.20 28.28
C ALA A 295 -3.75 8.90 29.09
N ALA A 296 -2.67 9.69 28.93
CA ALA A 296 -1.42 9.53 29.63
C ALA A 296 -1.62 9.62 31.16
N GLN A 297 -2.34 10.65 31.64
CA GLN A 297 -2.66 10.82 33.04
C GLN A 297 -3.43 9.62 33.62
N LYS A 298 -4.45 9.14 32.93
CA LYS A 298 -5.25 7.98 33.37
C LYS A 298 -4.44 6.68 33.37
N ILE A 299 -3.58 6.45 32.37
CA ILE A 299 -2.68 5.29 32.31
C ILE A 299 -1.81 5.26 33.58
N CYS A 300 -1.22 6.40 33.95
CA CYS A 300 -0.35 6.51 35.11
C CYS A 300 -1.12 6.36 36.44
N LEU A 301 -2.25 7.03 36.60
CA LEU A 301 -3.07 6.95 37.82
C LEU A 301 -3.68 5.56 38.07
N THR A 302 -3.92 4.78 37.02
CA THR A 302 -4.40 3.39 37.13
C THR A 302 -3.28 2.37 37.21
N GLU A 303 -2.02 2.82 37.26
CA GLU A 303 -0.82 1.97 37.27
C GLU A 303 -0.86 0.87 36.19
N SER A 304 -1.29 1.26 34.97
CA SER A 304 -1.45 0.29 33.88
C SER A 304 -0.09 -0.15 33.33
N ASP A 305 0.16 -1.46 33.33
CA ASP A 305 1.39 -2.08 32.81
C ASP A 305 1.30 -2.41 31.31
N THR A 306 0.08 -2.42 30.78
CA THR A 306 -0.23 -2.83 29.40
C THR A 306 -1.19 -1.86 28.74
N VAL A 307 -0.72 -1.07 27.79
CA VAL A 307 -1.52 -0.15 26.99
C VAL A 307 -1.85 -0.81 25.65
N PHE A 308 -3.12 -0.94 25.33
CA PHE A 308 -3.61 -1.39 24.04
C PHE A 308 -3.89 -0.16 23.17
N PHE A 309 -3.24 -0.06 22.04
CA PHE A 309 -3.37 1.08 21.15
C PHE A 309 -4.19 0.70 19.90
N ALA A 310 -5.37 1.29 19.75
CA ALA A 310 -6.24 1.14 18.60
C ALA A 310 -6.29 2.46 17.82
N GLY A 311 -5.24 2.73 17.08
CA GLY A 311 -5.05 3.92 16.28
C GLY A 311 -3.96 3.71 15.25
N ARG A 312 -3.72 4.72 14.43
CA ARG A 312 -2.68 4.68 13.39
C ARG A 312 -1.30 4.94 13.98
N ASP A 313 -0.27 4.36 13.36
CA ASP A 313 1.13 4.49 13.80
C ASP A 313 1.61 5.94 13.87
N GLN A 314 1.12 6.80 13.00
CA GLN A 314 1.40 8.24 12.97
C GLN A 314 1.03 8.97 14.28
N ASP A 315 0.07 8.46 15.04
CA ASP A 315 -0.36 9.04 16.32
C ASP A 315 0.45 8.53 17.52
N LEU A 316 1.12 7.39 17.39
CA LEU A 316 1.78 6.72 18.51
C LEU A 316 2.99 7.50 19.08
N PRO A 317 3.84 8.19 18.29
CA PRO A 317 4.90 9.02 18.82
C PRO A 317 4.40 10.10 19.79
N ALA A 318 3.27 10.72 19.50
CA ALA A 318 2.67 11.73 20.38
C ALA A 318 2.19 11.12 21.72
N LEU A 319 1.65 9.91 21.72
CA LEU A 319 1.30 9.20 22.96
C LEU A 319 2.56 8.89 23.79
N VAL A 320 3.62 8.37 23.18
CA VAL A 320 4.89 8.07 23.85
C VAL A 320 5.50 9.33 24.47
N LYS A 321 5.57 10.41 23.69
CA LYS A 321 6.07 11.71 24.18
C LYS A 321 5.25 12.22 25.36
N ARG A 322 3.92 12.11 25.29
CA ARG A 322 3.05 12.54 26.39
C ARG A 322 3.21 11.69 27.65
N LEU A 323 3.34 10.36 27.52
CA LEU A 323 3.64 9.47 28.65
C LEU A 323 4.99 9.77 29.30
N SER A 324 6.02 10.12 28.51
CA SER A 324 7.33 10.47 29.05
C SER A 324 7.31 11.77 29.87
N GLN A 325 6.39 12.67 29.60
CA GLN A 325 6.25 13.97 30.28
C GLN A 325 5.30 13.91 31.50
N GLU A 326 4.56 12.80 31.68
CA GLU A 326 3.56 12.69 32.73
C GLU A 326 4.22 12.40 34.08
N SER A 327 4.07 13.33 35.03
CA SER A 327 4.70 13.27 36.34
C SER A 327 4.03 12.29 37.31
N SER A 328 2.79 11.92 37.05
CA SER A 328 2.03 10.96 37.89
C SER A 328 2.42 9.50 37.62
N CYS A 329 3.25 9.22 36.60
CA CYS A 329 3.72 7.88 36.32
C CYS A 329 4.77 7.38 37.33
N ASP A 330 4.55 6.21 37.91
CA ASP A 330 5.61 5.50 38.61
C ASP A 330 6.60 4.90 37.60
N ARG A 331 7.74 5.56 37.42
CA ARG A 331 8.79 5.15 36.47
C ARG A 331 9.51 3.86 36.87
N ARG A 332 9.20 3.26 38.00
CA ARG A 332 9.75 1.96 38.43
C ARG A 332 9.05 0.80 37.72
N SER A 333 7.80 0.94 37.38
CA SER A 333 7.02 -0.10 36.72
C SER A 333 7.14 0.00 35.19
N PRO A 334 7.57 -1.06 34.48
CA PRO A 334 7.66 -1.04 33.02
C PRO A 334 6.28 -1.01 32.39
N VAL A 335 6.11 -0.21 31.33
CA VAL A 335 4.89 -0.14 30.52
C VAL A 335 5.17 -0.73 29.14
N ARG A 336 4.22 -1.52 28.61
CA ARG A 336 4.25 -1.98 27.23
C ARG A 336 3.06 -1.43 26.47
N ILE A 337 3.32 -0.91 25.29
CA ILE A 337 2.29 -0.43 24.37
C ILE A 337 2.14 -1.47 23.27
N LEU A 338 0.98 -2.10 23.22
CA LEU A 338 0.65 -3.12 22.22
C LEU A 338 -0.01 -2.45 21.01
N LYS A 339 0.55 -2.66 19.83
CA LYS A 339 0.01 -2.20 18.55
C LYS A 339 -0.03 -3.34 17.53
N VAL A 340 -0.77 -3.15 16.46
CA VAL A 340 -0.75 -4.00 15.27
C VAL A 340 -0.50 -3.15 14.03
N GLY A 341 0.06 -3.74 12.97
CA GLY A 341 0.29 -3.00 11.73
C GLY A 341 1.14 -3.80 10.73
N ILE A 342 1.67 -3.09 9.73
CA ILE A 342 2.44 -3.73 8.67
C ILE A 342 3.88 -3.99 9.12
N GLY A 343 4.50 -3.02 9.77
CA GLY A 343 5.86 -3.09 10.28
C GLY A 343 6.06 -2.17 11.48
N LEU A 344 7.29 -1.74 11.66
CA LEU A 344 7.67 -0.76 12.67
C LEU A 344 8.01 0.56 11.98
N GLU A 345 7.07 1.50 12.04
CA GLU A 345 7.23 2.82 11.41
C GLU A 345 8.53 3.50 11.87
N PRO A 346 9.38 4.02 10.97
CA PRO A 346 10.66 4.65 11.33
C PRO A 346 10.54 5.80 12.33
N THR A 347 9.43 6.55 12.31
CA THR A 347 9.16 7.60 13.30
C THR A 347 9.10 7.08 14.74
N LEU A 348 8.79 5.80 14.93
CA LEU A 348 8.80 5.12 16.24
C LEU A 348 10.21 4.71 16.70
N THR A 349 11.20 4.76 15.81
CA THR A 349 12.56 4.27 16.07
C THR A 349 13.61 5.39 15.97
N THR A 350 13.20 6.65 16.01
CA THR A 350 14.11 7.81 16.12
C THR A 350 14.89 7.76 17.44
N ASP A 351 16.07 8.35 17.46
CA ASP A 351 16.90 8.39 18.67
C ASP A 351 16.20 9.11 19.83
N GLU A 352 15.49 10.21 19.54
CA GLU A 352 14.68 10.94 20.52
C GLU A 352 13.63 10.04 21.18
N LEU A 353 12.81 9.36 20.37
CA LEU A 353 11.74 8.51 20.89
C LEU A 353 12.31 7.27 21.60
N THR A 354 13.40 6.72 21.08
CA THR A 354 14.12 5.59 21.69
C THR A 354 14.66 5.97 23.07
N GLY A 355 15.21 7.18 23.22
CA GLY A 355 15.63 7.74 24.52
C GLY A 355 14.46 7.80 25.50
N MET A 356 13.34 8.40 25.10
CA MET A 356 12.12 8.49 25.92
C MET A 356 11.60 7.13 26.36
N LEU A 357 11.55 6.15 25.46
CA LEU A 357 11.12 4.78 25.75
C LEU A 357 12.02 4.10 26.81
N ARG A 358 13.34 4.30 26.72
CA ARG A 358 14.31 3.75 27.69
C ARG A 358 14.20 4.42 29.07
N GLU A 359 14.12 5.75 29.10
CA GLU A 359 14.00 6.54 30.33
C GLU A 359 12.73 6.19 31.12
N THR A 360 11.62 6.00 30.41
CA THR A 360 10.33 5.67 31.01
C THR A 360 10.12 4.16 31.20
N ARG A 361 11.09 3.31 30.84
CA ARG A 361 10.96 1.86 30.82
C ARG A 361 9.74 1.39 30.00
N THR A 362 9.36 2.15 28.99
CA THR A 362 8.25 1.84 28.08
C THR A 362 8.76 1.03 26.87
N ARG A 363 7.98 0.07 26.41
CA ARG A 363 8.24 -0.70 25.19
C ARG A 363 7.06 -0.70 24.27
N ILE A 364 7.33 -0.64 22.98
CA ILE A 364 6.35 -0.91 21.94
C ILE A 364 6.41 -2.41 21.63
N VAL A 365 5.27 -3.08 21.61
CA VAL A 365 5.12 -4.47 21.18
C VAL A 365 4.19 -4.50 19.99
N ALA A 366 4.75 -4.77 18.82
CA ALA A 366 4.04 -4.74 17.55
C ALA A 366 3.85 -6.15 17.00
N ALA A 367 2.60 -6.58 16.77
CA ALA A 367 2.34 -7.70 15.88
C ALA A 367 2.28 -7.16 14.44
N ALA A 368 3.13 -7.68 13.55
CA ALA A 368 3.39 -7.07 12.25
C ALA A 368 3.40 -8.09 11.10
N SER A 369 3.32 -7.60 9.85
CA SER A 369 3.46 -8.41 8.63
C SER A 369 4.92 -8.66 8.28
N VAL A 370 5.81 -7.75 8.66
CA VAL A 370 7.27 -7.83 8.44
C VAL A 370 8.03 -7.45 9.70
N THR A 371 9.32 -7.79 9.76
CA THR A 371 10.20 -7.43 10.89
C THR A 371 11.60 -7.08 10.39
N PRO A 372 12.24 -6.05 10.97
CA PRO A 372 13.65 -5.75 10.68
C PRO A 372 14.61 -6.92 10.96
N ALA A 373 14.19 -7.91 11.74
CA ALA A 373 14.99 -9.11 12.00
C ALA A 373 15.16 -10.02 10.76
N TRP A 374 14.45 -9.79 9.67
CA TRP A 374 14.57 -10.56 8.44
C TRP A 374 15.75 -10.15 7.54
N TRP A 375 16.37 -9.00 7.80
CA TRP A 375 17.56 -8.54 7.07
C TRP A 375 18.63 -8.06 8.00
N THR A 376 19.86 -8.13 7.51
CA THR A 376 21.03 -7.62 8.22
C THR A 376 21.22 -6.12 7.92
N PRO A 377 22.04 -5.39 8.70
CA PRO A 377 22.39 -4.00 8.39
C PRO A 377 23.04 -3.80 7.00
N ARG A 378 23.54 -4.88 6.40
CA ARG A 378 24.09 -4.88 5.03
C ARG A 378 23.04 -5.19 3.96
N GLY A 379 21.76 -5.26 4.33
CA GLY A 379 20.67 -5.56 3.41
C GLY A 379 20.62 -6.99 2.87
N LEU A 380 21.29 -7.93 3.53
CA LEU A 380 21.23 -9.35 3.18
C LEU A 380 20.16 -10.07 4.01
N PRO A 381 19.51 -11.12 3.47
CA PRO A 381 18.57 -11.92 4.22
C PRO A 381 19.22 -12.51 5.49
N ALA A 382 18.55 -12.35 6.63
CA ALA A 382 18.95 -12.97 7.88
C ALA A 382 18.47 -14.43 7.94
N LYS A 383 19.03 -15.21 8.86
CA LYS A 383 18.60 -16.60 9.08
C LYS A 383 17.12 -16.64 9.50
N GLY A 384 16.31 -17.41 8.79
CA GLY A 384 14.88 -17.54 9.04
C GLY A 384 14.00 -16.47 8.34
N ALA A 385 14.61 -15.63 7.52
CA ALA A 385 13.85 -14.75 6.62
C ALA A 385 13.09 -15.56 5.55
N PRO A 386 11.98 -15.04 5.01
CA PRO A 386 11.27 -15.68 3.90
C PRO A 386 12.17 -15.87 2.67
N ALA A 387 11.99 -16.99 1.97
CA ALA A 387 12.87 -17.38 0.85
C ALA A 387 12.90 -16.36 -0.30
N GLY A 388 11.78 -15.67 -0.58
CA GLY A 388 11.67 -14.66 -1.64
C GLY A 388 12.35 -13.32 -1.32
N LEU A 389 12.68 -13.08 -0.04
CA LEU A 389 13.20 -11.79 0.41
C LEU A 389 14.54 -11.40 -0.27
N GLY A 390 15.45 -12.37 -0.45
CA GLY A 390 16.76 -12.08 -1.01
C GLY A 390 16.72 -11.56 -2.46
N GLY A 391 15.76 -12.04 -3.25
CA GLY A 391 15.54 -11.54 -4.62
C GLY A 391 15.05 -10.11 -4.64
N PHE A 392 14.14 -9.75 -3.73
CA PHE A 392 13.65 -8.39 -3.55
C PHE A 392 14.77 -7.44 -3.09
N LEU A 393 15.48 -7.81 -2.03
CA LEU A 393 16.51 -6.93 -1.42
C LEU A 393 17.57 -6.47 -2.44
N ARG A 394 18.00 -7.33 -3.36
CA ARG A 394 18.98 -6.96 -4.37
C ARG A 394 18.51 -5.82 -5.27
N VAL A 395 17.31 -5.95 -5.82
CA VAL A 395 16.74 -4.93 -6.72
C VAL A 395 16.38 -3.66 -5.95
N PHE A 396 15.85 -3.82 -4.73
CA PHE A 396 15.47 -2.68 -3.90
C PHE A 396 16.68 -1.84 -3.46
N HIS A 397 17.81 -2.46 -3.15
CA HIS A 397 19.05 -1.72 -2.83
C HIS A 397 19.54 -0.85 -3.98
N ASP A 398 19.52 -1.37 -5.21
CA ASP A 398 19.90 -0.60 -6.39
C ASP A 398 18.99 0.64 -6.57
N LEU A 399 17.69 0.51 -6.26
CA LEU A 399 16.76 1.63 -6.27
C LEU A 399 17.01 2.62 -5.13
N ASP A 400 17.28 2.11 -3.91
CA ASP A 400 17.55 2.95 -2.74
C ASP A 400 18.83 3.77 -2.91
N GLU A 401 19.91 3.15 -3.43
CA GLU A 401 21.15 3.85 -3.77
C GLU A 401 20.95 4.94 -4.83
N ARG A 402 20.07 4.69 -5.81
CA ARG A 402 19.82 5.62 -6.92
C ARG A 402 18.88 6.77 -6.56
N TYR A 403 17.83 6.49 -5.80
CA TYR A 403 16.72 7.43 -5.56
C TYR A 403 16.59 7.87 -4.10
N GLY A 404 17.35 7.28 -3.16
CA GLY A 404 17.32 7.66 -1.75
C GLY A 404 15.94 7.47 -1.11
N ILE A 405 15.48 6.21 -0.99
CA ILE A 405 14.10 5.90 -0.55
C ILE A 405 13.81 6.37 0.89
N GLY A 406 14.85 6.73 1.63
CA GLY A 406 14.72 7.29 2.97
C GLY A 406 15.37 6.44 4.05
N GLU A 407 15.28 6.93 5.29
CA GLU A 407 15.88 6.25 6.45
C GLU A 407 15.10 4.97 6.78
N LYS A 408 15.81 3.83 6.92
CA LYS A 408 15.23 2.52 7.24
C LYS A 408 14.02 2.15 6.35
N PRO A 409 14.17 2.20 5.01
CA PRO A 409 13.04 2.19 4.08
C PRO A 409 12.24 0.88 4.06
N LEU A 410 12.70 -0.16 4.74
CA LEU A 410 12.05 -1.47 4.82
C LEU A 410 11.30 -1.70 6.13
N ASP A 411 11.57 -0.90 7.19
CA ASP A 411 11.12 -1.22 8.55
C ASP A 411 9.59 -1.12 8.71
N ASP A 412 8.93 -0.21 8.02
CA ASP A 412 7.47 -0.11 8.01
C ASP A 412 6.78 -1.19 7.18
N GLY A 413 7.54 -1.90 6.33
CA GLY A 413 7.06 -3.00 5.50
C GLY A 413 6.36 -2.61 4.21
N TYR A 414 6.13 -1.33 3.94
CA TYR A 414 5.38 -0.90 2.74
C TYR A 414 6.06 -1.39 1.45
N ALA A 415 7.37 -1.16 1.30
CA ALA A 415 8.10 -1.60 0.11
C ALA A 415 7.96 -3.12 -0.13
N ILE A 416 8.08 -3.92 0.93
CA ILE A 416 7.99 -5.38 0.84
C ILE A 416 6.56 -5.82 0.46
N MET A 417 5.54 -5.22 1.07
CA MET A 417 4.15 -5.62 0.84
C MET A 417 3.65 -5.21 -0.56
N TYR A 418 4.08 -4.05 -1.07
CA TYR A 418 3.77 -3.61 -2.43
C TYR A 418 4.53 -4.41 -3.48
N HIS A 419 5.80 -4.78 -3.22
CA HIS A 419 6.50 -5.77 -4.05
C HIS A 419 5.71 -7.08 -4.13
N ASP A 420 5.22 -7.59 -3.01
CA ASP A 420 4.48 -8.85 -3.00
C ASP A 420 3.14 -8.75 -3.74
N ALA A 421 2.44 -7.62 -3.62
CA ALA A 421 1.18 -7.43 -4.33
C ALA A 421 1.38 -7.46 -5.87
N PHE A 422 2.41 -6.79 -6.39
CA PHE A 422 2.77 -6.88 -7.80
C PHE A 422 3.19 -8.31 -8.18
N THR A 423 4.04 -8.92 -7.37
CA THR A 423 4.56 -10.27 -7.60
C THR A 423 3.44 -11.32 -7.65
N LEU A 424 2.38 -11.17 -6.84
CA LEU A 424 1.24 -12.08 -6.89
C LEU A 424 0.51 -12.01 -8.23
N LEU A 425 0.25 -10.80 -8.73
CA LEU A 425 -0.44 -10.60 -10.01
C LEU A 425 0.43 -11.07 -11.18
N SER A 426 1.72 -10.71 -11.21
CA SER A 426 2.62 -11.14 -12.27
C SER A 426 2.81 -12.67 -12.28
N ASN A 427 3.04 -13.30 -11.13
CA ASN A 427 3.19 -14.75 -11.04
C ASN A 427 1.90 -15.49 -11.42
N ALA A 428 0.73 -14.94 -11.10
CA ALA A 428 -0.55 -15.51 -11.51
C ALA A 428 -0.70 -15.45 -13.03
N TYR A 429 -0.33 -14.34 -13.64
CA TYR A 429 -0.33 -14.19 -15.10
C TYR A 429 0.69 -15.12 -15.77
N ASP A 430 1.95 -15.16 -15.28
CA ASP A 430 3.01 -16.04 -15.81
C ASP A 430 2.59 -17.52 -15.80
N ARG A 431 1.96 -17.95 -14.70
CA ARG A 431 1.45 -19.32 -14.59
C ARG A 431 0.34 -19.58 -15.59
N SER A 432 -0.66 -18.70 -15.66
CA SER A 432 -1.76 -18.82 -16.62
C SER A 432 -1.24 -18.80 -18.07
N TYR A 433 -0.23 -17.96 -18.35
CA TYR A 433 0.41 -17.91 -19.66
C TYR A 433 1.12 -19.23 -19.99
N SER A 434 1.87 -19.78 -19.05
CA SER A 434 2.56 -21.06 -19.24
C SER A 434 1.56 -22.20 -19.49
N GLU A 435 0.52 -22.29 -18.67
CA GLU A 435 -0.53 -23.31 -18.81
C GLU A 435 -1.29 -23.18 -20.16
N ALA A 436 -1.59 -21.96 -20.61
CA ALA A 436 -2.29 -21.72 -21.87
C ALA A 436 -1.43 -22.03 -23.11
N ASN A 437 -0.11 -22.04 -22.97
CA ASN A 437 0.86 -22.22 -24.06
C ASN A 437 1.70 -23.51 -23.91
N GLU A 438 1.44 -24.35 -22.88
CA GLU A 438 2.00 -25.69 -22.82
C GLU A 438 1.54 -26.47 -24.05
N LYS A 439 2.50 -26.98 -24.86
CA LYS A 439 2.21 -27.80 -26.02
C LYS A 439 1.69 -29.16 -25.54
N PRO A 440 0.43 -29.54 -25.82
CA PRO A 440 0.07 -30.95 -25.83
C PRO A 440 0.94 -31.60 -26.92
N GLY A 441 1.56 -32.73 -26.65
CA GLY A 441 2.46 -33.42 -27.57
C GLY A 441 1.80 -33.73 -28.93
N SER A 442 1.80 -32.75 -29.84
CA SER A 442 1.28 -32.84 -31.19
C SER A 442 2.36 -32.57 -32.21
N ASP A 443 2.43 -33.45 -33.19
CA ASP A 443 3.24 -33.43 -34.41
C ASP A 443 2.95 -32.23 -35.35
N ASP A 444 2.23 -31.20 -34.86
CA ASP A 444 1.78 -30.09 -35.72
C ASP A 444 2.89 -29.05 -35.87
N ARG A 445 3.41 -28.92 -37.08
CA ARG A 445 4.60 -28.16 -37.48
C ARG A 445 4.37 -26.63 -37.55
N THR A 446 3.18 -26.13 -37.24
CA THR A 446 2.86 -24.71 -37.25
C THR A 446 2.67 -24.24 -35.81
N PRO A 447 3.56 -23.38 -35.26
CA PRO A 447 3.34 -22.80 -33.94
C PRO A 447 2.07 -21.95 -33.97
N ALA A 448 1.07 -22.31 -33.16
CA ALA A 448 -0.06 -21.44 -32.92
C ALA A 448 0.44 -20.13 -32.23
N PRO A 449 -0.18 -18.97 -32.53
CA PRO A 449 0.17 -17.75 -31.83
C PRO A 449 -0.05 -17.90 -30.32
N ALA A 450 0.87 -17.37 -29.52
CA ALA A 450 0.80 -17.45 -28.07
C ALA A 450 -0.52 -16.83 -27.55
N ARG A 451 -1.22 -17.58 -26.69
CA ARG A 451 -2.47 -17.14 -26.09
C ARG A 451 -2.19 -16.26 -24.87
N THR A 452 -2.70 -15.06 -24.88
CA THR A 452 -2.61 -14.11 -23.76
C THR A 452 -3.66 -14.46 -22.68
N PRO A 453 -3.29 -14.62 -21.41
CA PRO A 453 -4.24 -14.83 -20.32
C PRO A 453 -5.22 -13.67 -20.17
N THR A 454 -6.42 -13.99 -19.74
CA THR A 454 -7.47 -13.02 -19.40
C THR A 454 -7.44 -12.67 -17.91
N LYS A 455 -8.18 -11.62 -17.51
CA LYS A 455 -8.39 -11.28 -16.10
C LYS A 455 -8.97 -12.45 -15.28
N ASP A 456 -9.83 -13.28 -15.90
CA ASP A 456 -10.43 -14.44 -15.25
C ASP A 456 -9.43 -15.56 -15.03
N ASP A 457 -8.46 -15.75 -15.93
CA ASP A 457 -7.38 -16.72 -15.76
C ASP A 457 -6.49 -16.32 -14.59
N VAL A 458 -6.16 -15.01 -14.46
CA VAL A 458 -5.39 -14.48 -13.31
C VAL A 458 -6.15 -14.66 -12.00
N TYR A 459 -7.43 -14.31 -11.96
CA TYR A 459 -8.27 -14.54 -10.79
C TYR A 459 -8.32 -16.00 -10.38
N ASN A 460 -8.53 -16.91 -11.34
CA ASN A 460 -8.59 -18.34 -11.08
C ASN A 460 -7.26 -18.88 -10.54
N THR A 461 -6.13 -18.38 -11.03
CA THR A 461 -4.81 -18.75 -10.51
C THR A 461 -4.62 -18.29 -9.07
N LEU A 462 -5.03 -17.06 -8.73
CA LEU A 462 -4.96 -16.54 -7.37
C LEU A 462 -5.84 -17.35 -6.40
N ILE A 463 -7.09 -17.63 -6.76
CA ILE A 463 -8.03 -18.33 -5.87
C ILE A 463 -7.66 -19.81 -5.69
N ASN A 464 -6.96 -20.41 -6.66
CA ASN A 464 -6.48 -21.80 -6.58
C ASN A 464 -5.14 -21.95 -5.83
N ALA A 465 -4.52 -20.85 -5.40
CA ALA A 465 -3.37 -20.89 -4.50
C ALA A 465 -3.85 -21.29 -3.09
N GLY A 466 -3.69 -22.56 -2.73
CA GLY A 466 -4.28 -23.12 -1.51
C GLY A 466 -3.32 -23.97 -0.69
N ILE A 467 -3.75 -24.28 0.53
CA ILE A 467 -3.09 -25.24 1.42
C ILE A 467 -4.01 -26.44 1.56
N VAL A 468 -3.45 -27.62 1.33
CA VAL A 468 -4.16 -28.89 1.50
C VAL A 468 -3.47 -29.76 2.55
N GLU A 469 -4.26 -30.52 3.30
CA GLU A 469 -3.74 -31.54 4.21
C GLU A 469 -3.62 -32.86 3.48
N ARG A 470 -2.41 -33.42 3.44
CA ARG A 470 -2.13 -34.71 2.83
C ARG A 470 -1.00 -35.44 3.56
N ASP A 471 -1.19 -36.73 3.81
CA ASP A 471 -0.19 -37.62 4.42
C ASP A 471 0.36 -37.07 5.77
N GLY A 472 -0.51 -36.49 6.60
CA GLY A 472 -0.13 -35.98 7.92
C GLY A 472 0.69 -34.68 7.90
N ARG A 473 0.61 -33.90 6.83
CA ARG A 473 1.28 -32.61 6.70
C ARG A 473 0.46 -31.65 5.84
N LEU A 474 0.73 -30.36 6.01
CA LEU A 474 0.21 -29.32 5.14
C LEU A 474 1.10 -29.16 3.91
N LEU A 475 0.51 -29.21 2.75
CA LEU A 475 1.17 -28.99 1.46
C LEU A 475 0.61 -27.72 0.81
N CYS A 476 1.51 -26.95 0.29
CA CYS A 476 1.18 -25.78 -0.49
C CYS A 476 0.95 -26.17 -1.96
N THR A 477 -0.27 -26.06 -2.42
CA THR A 477 -0.63 -26.27 -3.83
C THR A 477 -0.77 -24.93 -4.52
N ASN A 478 -0.03 -24.76 -5.62
CA ASN A 478 -0.09 -23.53 -6.42
C ASN A 478 0.18 -22.24 -5.65
N CYS A 479 0.89 -22.33 -4.52
CA CYS A 479 1.24 -21.13 -3.76
C CYS A 479 2.15 -20.19 -4.56
N LEU A 480 2.04 -18.91 -4.26
CA LEU A 480 2.79 -17.84 -4.89
C LEU A 480 3.87 -17.34 -3.94
N GLN A 481 5.07 -17.12 -4.45
CA GLN A 481 6.23 -16.69 -3.65
C GLN A 481 6.33 -15.17 -3.64
N GLY A 482 6.34 -14.59 -2.44
CA GLY A 482 6.63 -13.18 -2.22
C GLY A 482 7.85 -12.96 -1.32
N ALA A 483 8.26 -11.73 -1.14
CA ALA A 483 9.36 -11.34 -0.27
C ALA A 483 9.02 -11.50 1.23
N ALA A 484 7.75 -11.32 1.61
CA ALA A 484 7.28 -11.48 2.98
C ALA A 484 6.72 -12.88 3.27
N GLY A 485 6.87 -13.84 2.39
CA GLY A 485 6.47 -15.23 2.57
C GLY A 485 5.79 -15.85 1.36
N THR A 486 5.30 -17.06 1.58
CA THR A 486 4.52 -17.81 0.59
C THR A 486 3.05 -17.50 0.77
N TYR A 487 2.32 -17.35 -0.33
CA TYR A 487 0.91 -17.00 -0.34
C TYR A 487 0.04 -18.14 -0.84
N ALA A 488 -0.87 -18.55 0.03
CA ALA A 488 -2.08 -19.29 -0.26
C ALA A 488 -3.24 -18.51 0.33
N PHE A 489 -4.43 -18.63 -0.25
CA PHE A 489 -5.58 -17.84 0.18
C PHE A 489 -6.68 -18.72 0.78
N GLU A 490 -7.40 -18.14 1.75
CA GLU A 490 -8.58 -18.77 2.30
C GLU A 490 -9.64 -18.97 1.21
N GLN A 491 -10.04 -20.22 1.00
CA GLN A 491 -11.06 -20.57 0.01
C GLN A 491 -12.46 -20.46 0.63
N SER A 492 -12.86 -19.27 1.03
CA SER A 492 -14.23 -19.02 1.45
C SER A 492 -15.04 -18.50 0.27
N PRO A 493 -16.21 -19.08 -0.05
CA PRO A 493 -17.06 -18.61 -1.13
C PRO A 493 -17.57 -17.17 -0.90
N GLU A 494 -17.43 -16.65 0.30
CA GLU A 494 -17.96 -15.35 0.72
C GLU A 494 -16.91 -14.25 0.80
N THR A 495 -15.72 -14.38 0.15
CA THR A 495 -14.91 -13.18 0.00
C THR A 495 -13.71 -12.97 0.93
N HIS A 496 -13.26 -13.98 1.64
CA HIS A 496 -12.15 -13.79 2.58
C HIS A 496 -10.80 -14.18 1.98
N GLN A 497 -10.35 -13.49 0.94
CA GLN A 497 -9.06 -13.75 0.29
C GLN A 497 -7.88 -13.33 1.19
N TRP A 498 -7.87 -13.85 2.42
CA TRP A 498 -6.79 -13.61 3.39
C TRP A 498 -5.69 -14.65 3.25
N PRO A 499 -4.42 -14.28 3.46
CA PRO A 499 -3.29 -15.20 3.33
C PRO A 499 -3.29 -16.23 4.46
N ILE A 500 -3.12 -17.51 4.08
CA ILE A 500 -2.99 -18.66 4.99
C ILE A 500 -1.51 -18.91 5.28
N CYS A 501 -1.19 -19.33 6.50
CA CYS A 501 0.17 -19.58 6.97
C CYS A 501 1.15 -18.40 6.86
N LYS A 502 0.63 -17.20 6.68
CA LYS A 502 1.43 -15.98 6.64
C LYS A 502 2.10 -15.75 7.99
N PRO A 503 3.42 -15.52 8.04
CA PRO A 503 4.10 -15.22 9.31
C PRO A 503 3.65 -13.87 9.90
N ILE A 504 3.48 -13.85 11.22
CA ILE A 504 3.18 -12.67 12.03
C ILE A 504 4.27 -12.55 13.10
N PRO A 505 5.38 -11.85 12.82
CA PRO A 505 6.38 -11.56 13.84
C PRO A 505 5.80 -10.63 14.91
N VAL A 506 6.21 -10.85 16.16
CA VAL A 506 5.96 -9.92 17.27
C VAL A 506 7.28 -9.24 17.62
N ILE A 507 7.32 -7.93 17.41
CA ILE A 507 8.51 -7.07 17.55
C ILE A 507 8.43 -6.37 18.91
N GLU A 508 9.50 -6.41 19.70
CA GLU A 508 9.66 -5.57 20.89
C GLU A 508 10.66 -4.45 20.62
N TYR A 509 10.29 -3.21 20.88
CA TYR A 509 11.13 -2.05 20.67
C TYR A 509 11.09 -1.08 21.87
N PRO A 510 12.20 -0.57 22.40
CA PRO A 510 13.57 -1.04 22.10
C PRO A 510 13.78 -2.51 22.51
N ALA A 511 14.61 -3.22 21.73
CA ALA A 511 14.93 -4.61 22.03
C ALA A 511 15.68 -4.74 23.37
N GLN A 512 15.33 -5.75 24.16
CA GLN A 512 16.07 -6.08 25.39
C GLN A 512 17.07 -7.20 25.11
N GLY A 513 18.35 -6.89 25.29
CA GLY A 513 19.43 -7.88 25.20
C GLY A 513 19.66 -8.43 23.80
N ARG A 514 20.37 -9.55 23.66
CA ARG A 514 20.55 -10.29 22.40
C ARG A 514 19.31 -11.16 22.12
N GLY A 515 18.12 -10.56 22.13
CA GLY A 515 16.90 -11.26 21.80
C GLY A 515 16.96 -11.72 20.34
N GLY A 516 16.99 -13.03 20.14
CA GLY A 516 16.72 -13.60 18.83
C GLY A 516 15.31 -13.25 18.36
N PRO A 517 14.97 -13.50 17.09
CA PRO A 517 13.62 -13.23 16.58
C PRO A 517 12.60 -13.91 17.51
N GLY A 518 11.68 -13.11 18.05
CA GLY A 518 10.59 -13.62 18.88
C GLY A 518 9.84 -14.72 18.11
N LYS A 519 9.08 -15.57 18.82
CA LYS A 519 8.32 -16.62 18.16
C LYS A 519 7.39 -15.98 17.13
N THR A 520 7.55 -16.34 15.87
CA THR A 520 6.68 -15.94 14.78
C THR A 520 5.42 -16.78 14.81
N TYR A 521 4.26 -16.13 14.83
CA TYR A 521 2.95 -16.76 14.68
C TYR A 521 2.59 -16.80 13.20
N ARG A 522 1.65 -17.66 12.83
CA ARG A 522 1.20 -17.76 11.45
C ARG A 522 -0.32 -17.64 11.39
N THR A 523 -0.82 -17.04 10.32
CA THR A 523 -2.26 -16.93 10.10
C THR A 523 -2.90 -18.31 9.97
N PHE A 524 -4.06 -18.51 10.59
CA PHE A 524 -4.80 -19.78 10.61
C PHE A 524 -4.04 -20.97 11.22
N GLU A 525 -2.89 -20.76 11.88
CA GLU A 525 -2.08 -21.85 12.46
C GLU A 525 -2.92 -22.75 13.39
N ASP A 526 -3.82 -22.16 14.18
CA ASP A 526 -4.66 -22.88 15.14
C ASP A 526 -5.86 -23.62 14.46
N THR A 527 -6.07 -23.45 13.16
CA THR A 527 -7.15 -24.12 12.42
C THR A 527 -6.73 -25.41 11.75
N PHE A 528 -5.43 -25.69 11.72
CA PHE A 528 -4.87 -26.88 11.09
C PHE A 528 -4.39 -27.89 12.15
N ALA A 529 -4.49 -29.18 11.81
CA ALA A 529 -3.95 -30.26 12.63
C ALA A 529 -2.41 -30.34 12.59
N TYR A 530 -1.78 -29.78 11.57
CA TYR A 530 -0.35 -29.82 11.33
C TYR A 530 0.24 -28.40 11.20
N PRO A 531 1.54 -28.22 11.49
CA PRO A 531 2.18 -26.91 11.36
C PRO A 531 2.21 -26.42 9.92
N CYS A 532 2.14 -25.14 9.73
CA CYS A 532 2.28 -24.47 8.43
C CYS A 532 3.62 -24.80 7.75
N PRO A 533 3.63 -24.98 6.43
CA PRO A 533 4.81 -25.32 5.66
C PRO A 533 5.87 -24.21 5.68
#